data_9bae577a90e5053ff4388d765f474418
#
_entry.id   9bae577a90e5053ff4388d765f474418
#
_cell.length_a   1.000
_cell.length_b   1.000
_cell.length_c   1.000
_cell.angle_alpha   90.00
_cell.angle_beta   90.00
_cell.angle_gamma   90.00
#
_symmetry.space_group_name_H-M   'P 1'
#
loop_
_entity.id
_entity.type
_entity.pdbx_description
1 polymer ?
#
loop_
_entity_poly.entity_id
_entity_poly.type
_entity_poly.pdbx_seq_one_letter_code
_entity_poly.pdbx_strand_id
1 'polypeptide(L)'
;MPKSDPTPPVQTDTADKPQRGIQALDATGELLAALVAAGEPLALRALAAAAGMPSAKAFPHLVSLLKTGLLERDEAGRYGAGPLSLELGLLGLARLSPVREADAELVGLAAATGMSVALAVQGPLGPTVVRLEESTRPLHVSLRPGTVMSIVNTAIGRVFAAWFDDDVRAALLAQDGLRLAGATPSANTANANSAYVERLAAIRAQGLDTALDKPIPGISTVAAPVFDHTGSVCLVLALMGPSGHIDTGRDGACASLLMAAAERLSRRFGYVAGAAAAPL
;
A
#
# COMPACT_ATOMS: atom_id res chain seq x y z
N MET A 1 16.66 -16.00 65.81
CA MET A 1 16.64 -15.10 64.66
C MET A 1 17.58 -15.65 63.62
N PRO A 2 17.08 -16.27 62.51
CA PRO A 2 17.94 -16.71 61.43
C PRO A 2 18.14 -15.52 60.44
N LYS A 3 19.39 -15.34 60.01
CA LYS A 3 19.84 -14.37 59.05
C LYS A 3 19.33 -14.81 57.65
N SER A 4 18.63 -13.88 56.98
CA SER A 4 18.25 -14.05 55.58
C SER A 4 19.44 -13.66 54.69
N ASP A 5 19.89 -14.63 53.87
CA ASP A 5 20.82 -14.40 52.77
C ASP A 5 20.17 -13.64 51.62
N PRO A 6 20.85 -12.68 50.98
CA PRO A 6 20.32 -12.00 49.81
C PRO A 6 20.47 -12.87 48.56
N THR A 7 19.37 -13.11 47.88
CA THR A 7 19.31 -13.76 46.56
C THR A 7 20.08 -12.90 45.53
N PRO A 8 20.95 -13.48 44.69
CA PRO A 8 21.65 -12.75 43.66
C PRO A 8 20.70 -12.33 42.51
N PRO A 9 20.93 -11.18 41.83
CA PRO A 9 20.11 -10.73 40.76
C PRO A 9 20.22 -11.66 39.55
N VAL A 10 19.05 -12.02 38.99
CA VAL A 10 18.94 -12.73 37.72
C VAL A 10 19.43 -11.78 36.60
N GLN A 11 20.58 -12.10 36.03
CA GLN A 11 21.09 -11.47 34.84
C GLN A 11 20.27 -12.01 33.63
N THR A 12 19.32 -11.18 33.14
CA THR A 12 18.68 -11.36 31.82
C THR A 12 19.58 -10.71 30.76
N ASP A 13 20.66 -11.39 30.39
CA ASP A 13 21.51 -10.98 29.28
C ASP A 13 21.23 -11.87 28.07
N THR A 14 20.13 -11.58 27.36
CA THR A 14 19.88 -12.08 25.99
C THR A 14 19.96 -10.91 25.02
N ALA A 15 21.14 -10.32 24.88
CA ALA A 15 21.48 -9.56 23.70
C ALA A 15 21.48 -10.53 22.51
N ASP A 16 20.47 -10.39 21.66
CA ASP A 16 20.33 -11.14 20.40
C ASP A 16 21.57 -10.86 19.53
N LYS A 17 22.52 -11.84 19.51
CA LYS A 17 23.70 -11.72 18.65
C LYS A 17 23.23 -11.77 17.22
N PRO A 18 23.59 -10.76 16.38
CA PRO A 18 23.19 -10.76 14.97
C PRO A 18 23.66 -12.07 14.32
N GLN A 19 22.70 -12.86 13.82
CA GLN A 19 22.99 -14.12 13.13
C GLN A 19 23.83 -13.81 11.90
N ARG A 20 24.97 -14.50 11.74
CA ARG A 20 25.83 -14.35 10.56
C ARG A 20 25.16 -15.01 9.36
N GLY A 21 24.78 -14.20 8.37
CA GLY A 21 24.34 -14.67 7.05
C GLY A 21 25.49 -15.21 6.20
N ILE A 22 25.15 -15.79 5.06
CA ILE A 22 26.09 -16.25 4.04
C ILE A 22 26.27 -15.10 3.04
N GLN A 23 27.43 -14.44 3.01
CA GLN A 23 27.72 -13.29 2.14
C GLN A 23 27.42 -13.53 0.64
N ALA A 24 27.61 -14.79 0.19
CA ALA A 24 27.28 -15.15 -1.18
C ALA A 24 25.76 -15.05 -1.46
N LEU A 25 24.90 -15.36 -0.47
CA LEU A 25 23.45 -15.20 -0.60
C LEU A 25 23.03 -13.73 -0.58
N ASP A 26 23.71 -12.90 0.19
CA ASP A 26 23.46 -11.45 0.22
C ASP A 26 23.71 -10.85 -1.18
N ALA A 27 24.85 -11.14 -1.79
CA ALA A 27 25.16 -10.69 -3.16
C ALA A 27 24.19 -11.27 -4.21
N THR A 28 23.70 -12.50 -4.00
CA THR A 28 22.67 -13.09 -4.86
C THR A 28 21.34 -12.35 -4.71
N GLY A 29 20.98 -11.97 -3.48
CA GLY A 29 19.81 -11.16 -3.19
C GLY A 29 19.83 -9.80 -3.88
N GLU A 30 21.01 -9.13 -3.92
CA GLU A 30 21.18 -7.86 -4.63
C GLU A 30 20.89 -7.99 -6.13
N LEU A 31 21.34 -9.09 -6.77
CA LEU A 31 21.05 -9.37 -8.20
C LEU A 31 19.55 -9.60 -8.44
N LEU A 32 18.89 -10.38 -7.58
CA LEU A 32 17.45 -10.61 -7.70
C LEU A 32 16.65 -9.30 -7.48
N ALA A 33 17.03 -8.51 -6.48
CA ALA A 33 16.39 -7.21 -6.23
C ALA A 33 16.57 -6.24 -7.41
N ALA A 34 17.75 -6.20 -8.02
CA ALA A 34 18.01 -5.38 -9.21
C ALA A 34 17.16 -5.81 -10.41
N LEU A 35 16.97 -7.13 -10.61
CA LEU A 35 16.10 -7.65 -11.66
C LEU A 35 14.62 -7.31 -11.43
N VAL A 36 14.14 -7.45 -10.19
CA VAL A 36 12.77 -7.05 -9.81
C VAL A 36 12.55 -5.55 -10.04
N ALA A 37 13.52 -4.71 -9.63
CA ALA A 37 13.44 -3.27 -9.83
C ALA A 37 13.42 -2.85 -11.31
N ALA A 38 14.12 -3.61 -12.19
CA ALA A 38 14.12 -3.36 -13.62
C ALA A 38 12.79 -3.71 -14.29
N GLY A 39 12.06 -4.72 -13.79
CA GLY A 39 10.78 -5.18 -14.34
C GLY A 39 10.88 -5.86 -15.71
N GLU A 40 12.09 -6.09 -16.22
CA GLU A 40 12.34 -6.71 -17.53
C GLU A 40 13.62 -7.56 -17.51
N PRO A 41 13.79 -8.52 -18.44
CA PRO A 41 15.01 -9.30 -18.54
C PRO A 41 16.23 -8.43 -18.89
N LEU A 42 17.34 -8.61 -18.15
CA LEU A 42 18.57 -7.83 -18.31
C LEU A 42 19.74 -8.68 -18.78
N ALA A 43 20.61 -8.10 -19.63
CA ALA A 43 21.89 -8.68 -19.95
C ALA A 43 22.83 -8.68 -18.74
N LEU A 44 23.79 -9.62 -18.66
CA LEU A 44 24.75 -9.75 -17.56
C LEU A 44 25.34 -8.42 -17.10
N ARG A 45 25.81 -7.61 -18.04
CA ARG A 45 26.49 -6.34 -17.73
C ARG A 45 25.55 -5.32 -17.10
N ALA A 46 24.32 -5.23 -17.62
CA ALA A 46 23.31 -4.32 -17.10
C ALA A 46 22.83 -4.75 -15.70
N LEU A 47 22.55 -6.05 -15.52
CA LEU A 47 22.13 -6.60 -14.23
C LEU A 47 23.22 -6.45 -13.15
N ALA A 48 24.47 -6.75 -13.48
CA ALA A 48 25.59 -6.56 -12.56
C ALA A 48 25.76 -5.08 -12.16
N ALA A 49 25.67 -4.16 -13.13
CA ALA A 49 25.74 -2.71 -12.86
C ALA A 49 24.58 -2.23 -11.98
N ALA A 50 23.34 -2.68 -12.25
CA ALA A 50 22.17 -2.36 -11.45
C ALA A 50 22.30 -2.89 -10.00
N ALA A 51 22.94 -4.05 -9.81
CA ALA A 51 23.24 -4.63 -8.49
C ALA A 51 24.53 -4.07 -7.84
N GLY A 52 25.15 -3.03 -8.42
CA GLY A 52 26.33 -2.40 -7.86
C GLY A 52 27.58 -3.29 -7.81
N MET A 53 27.70 -4.30 -8.68
CA MET A 53 28.84 -5.23 -8.66
C MET A 53 29.47 -5.45 -10.04
N PRO A 54 30.77 -5.85 -10.10
CA PRO A 54 31.41 -6.23 -11.35
C PRO A 54 30.80 -7.47 -11.97
N SER A 55 30.69 -7.54 -13.31
CA SER A 55 30.17 -8.71 -14.03
C SER A 55 30.87 -10.03 -13.69
N ALA A 56 32.18 -9.97 -13.45
CA ALA A 56 32.94 -11.15 -13.04
C ALA A 56 32.50 -11.72 -11.69
N LYS A 57 32.07 -10.85 -10.74
CA LYS A 57 31.50 -11.25 -9.47
C LYS A 57 30.06 -11.75 -9.63
N ALA A 58 29.25 -11.10 -10.46
CA ALA A 58 27.86 -11.45 -10.71
C ALA A 58 27.71 -12.83 -11.39
N PHE A 59 28.60 -13.18 -12.33
CA PHE A 59 28.47 -14.36 -13.18
C PHE A 59 28.31 -15.69 -12.42
N PRO A 60 29.12 -16.05 -11.41
CA PRO A 60 28.94 -17.29 -10.65
C PRO A 60 27.59 -17.37 -9.93
N HIS A 61 27.08 -16.25 -9.43
CA HIS A 61 25.75 -16.18 -8.80
C HIS A 61 24.65 -16.46 -9.82
N LEU A 62 24.73 -15.84 -11.01
CA LEU A 62 23.75 -16.06 -12.08
C LEU A 62 23.78 -17.51 -12.59
N VAL A 63 24.95 -18.15 -12.68
CA VAL A 63 25.05 -19.59 -12.99
C VAL A 63 24.31 -20.42 -11.94
N SER A 64 24.45 -20.10 -10.67
CA SER A 64 23.74 -20.81 -9.58
C SER A 64 22.25 -20.56 -9.64
N LEU A 65 21.81 -19.33 -9.92
CA LEU A 65 20.39 -18.98 -10.05
C LEU A 65 19.73 -19.67 -11.25
N LEU A 66 20.45 -19.82 -12.38
CA LEU A 66 19.99 -20.62 -13.51
C LEU A 66 19.84 -22.10 -13.16
N LYS A 67 20.83 -22.68 -12.45
CA LYS A 67 20.78 -24.10 -12.04
C LYS A 67 19.63 -24.40 -11.08
N THR A 68 19.26 -23.45 -10.23
CA THR A 68 18.13 -23.60 -9.29
C THR A 68 16.78 -23.34 -9.95
N GLY A 69 16.73 -22.79 -11.16
CA GLY A 69 15.49 -22.37 -11.83
C GLY A 69 14.90 -21.07 -11.28
N LEU A 70 15.62 -20.35 -10.41
CA LEU A 70 15.20 -19.01 -9.99
C LEU A 70 15.32 -18.00 -11.11
N LEU A 71 16.32 -18.14 -11.99
CA LEU A 71 16.41 -17.36 -13.21
C LEU A 71 16.38 -18.28 -14.43
N GLU A 72 16.05 -17.69 -15.57
CA GLU A 72 16.20 -18.28 -16.89
C GLU A 72 16.91 -17.31 -17.85
N ARG A 73 17.34 -17.80 -19.00
CA ARG A 73 17.90 -16.95 -20.08
C ARG A 73 16.97 -17.02 -21.28
N ASP A 74 16.65 -15.85 -21.80
CA ASP A 74 15.94 -15.75 -23.07
C ASP A 74 16.86 -16.01 -24.29
N GLU A 75 16.26 -16.02 -25.49
CA GLU A 75 16.99 -16.23 -26.75
C GLU A 75 18.05 -15.14 -27.01
N ALA A 76 17.86 -13.94 -26.49
CA ALA A 76 18.84 -12.83 -26.57
C ALA A 76 19.94 -12.93 -25.51
N GLY A 77 19.90 -13.97 -24.66
CA GLY A 77 20.89 -14.20 -23.60
C GLY A 77 20.71 -13.33 -22.36
N ARG A 78 19.54 -12.67 -22.20
CA ARG A 78 19.19 -11.87 -21.03
C ARG A 78 18.66 -12.76 -19.92
N TYR A 79 18.86 -12.33 -18.67
CA TYR A 79 18.41 -13.04 -17.47
C TYR A 79 17.04 -12.50 -17.05
N GLY A 80 16.08 -13.38 -16.87
CA GLY A 80 14.73 -13.12 -16.40
C GLY A 80 14.34 -14.05 -15.27
N ALA A 81 13.12 -13.87 -14.71
CA ALA A 81 12.57 -14.74 -13.68
C ALA A 81 12.31 -16.13 -14.27
N GLY A 82 12.87 -17.17 -13.62
CA GLY A 82 12.71 -18.56 -14.02
C GLY A 82 11.49 -19.23 -13.35
N PRO A 83 11.21 -20.49 -13.72
CA PRO A 83 10.03 -21.23 -13.22
C PRO A 83 9.89 -21.26 -11.70
N LEU A 84 10.99 -21.47 -10.98
CA LEU A 84 10.97 -21.52 -9.50
C LEU A 84 10.59 -20.15 -8.90
N SER A 85 10.99 -19.05 -9.52
CA SER A 85 10.57 -17.71 -9.08
C SER A 85 9.06 -17.52 -9.24
N LEU A 86 8.47 -18.01 -10.33
CA LEU A 86 7.01 -17.99 -10.53
C LEU A 86 6.30 -18.82 -9.47
N GLU A 87 6.75 -20.05 -9.21
CA GLU A 87 6.16 -20.93 -8.19
C GLU A 87 6.20 -20.31 -6.80
N LEU A 88 7.33 -19.73 -6.39
CA LEU A 88 7.47 -19.02 -5.12
C LEU A 88 6.57 -17.79 -5.04
N GLY A 89 6.47 -17.02 -6.13
CA GLY A 89 5.57 -15.88 -6.22
C GLY A 89 4.11 -16.29 -6.07
N LEU A 90 3.67 -17.35 -6.75
CA LEU A 90 2.30 -17.88 -6.64
C LEU A 90 1.98 -18.38 -5.23
N LEU A 91 2.92 -19.07 -4.56
CA LEU A 91 2.77 -19.47 -3.16
C LEU A 91 2.62 -18.28 -2.22
N GLY A 92 3.40 -17.22 -2.46
CA GLY A 92 3.30 -15.95 -1.71
C GLY A 92 1.94 -15.31 -1.91
N LEU A 93 1.51 -15.14 -3.16
CA LEU A 93 0.22 -14.53 -3.51
C LEU A 93 -0.98 -15.32 -2.94
N ALA A 94 -0.96 -16.65 -2.99
CA ALA A 94 -2.04 -17.48 -2.45
C ALA A 94 -2.24 -17.32 -0.93
N ARG A 95 -1.21 -16.90 -0.21
CA ARG A 95 -1.23 -16.66 1.24
C ARG A 95 -1.46 -15.20 1.62
N LEU A 96 -1.39 -14.30 0.64
CA LEU A 96 -1.52 -12.87 0.87
C LEU A 96 -2.96 -12.52 1.23
N SER A 97 -3.16 -11.90 2.38
CA SER A 97 -4.42 -11.31 2.81
C SER A 97 -4.20 -9.82 3.05
N PRO A 98 -4.47 -8.96 2.05
CA PRO A 98 -4.16 -7.53 2.15
C PRO A 98 -4.74 -6.86 3.40
N VAL A 99 -5.97 -7.22 3.78
CA VAL A 99 -6.64 -6.68 4.97
C VAL A 99 -5.89 -7.05 6.25
N ARG A 100 -5.48 -8.32 6.39
CA ARG A 100 -4.75 -8.79 7.58
C ARG A 100 -3.34 -8.21 7.66
N GLU A 101 -2.66 -8.09 6.50
CA GLU A 101 -1.33 -7.52 6.43
C GLU A 101 -1.31 -6.02 6.81
N ALA A 102 -2.42 -5.33 6.61
CA ALA A 102 -2.57 -3.93 6.94
C ALA A 102 -2.84 -3.67 8.44
N ASP A 103 -3.24 -4.68 9.23
CA ASP A 103 -3.62 -4.50 10.64
C ASP A 103 -2.53 -3.79 11.48
N ALA A 104 -1.27 -4.20 11.32
CA ALA A 104 -0.15 -3.58 12.05
C ALA A 104 0.08 -2.10 11.66
N GLU A 105 -0.13 -1.76 10.39
CA GLU A 105 -0.02 -0.38 9.91
C GLU A 105 -1.16 0.49 10.44
N LEU A 106 -2.40 -0.04 10.55
CA LEU A 106 -3.52 0.70 11.13
C LEU A 106 -3.22 1.09 12.59
N VAL A 107 -2.82 0.12 13.40
CA VAL A 107 -2.48 0.33 14.82
C VAL A 107 -1.32 1.32 14.94
N GLY A 108 -0.27 1.14 14.13
CA GLY A 108 0.89 2.04 14.14
C GLY A 108 0.53 3.48 13.75
N LEU A 109 -0.30 3.66 12.72
CA LEU A 109 -0.78 4.98 12.30
C LEU A 109 -1.66 5.64 13.36
N ALA A 110 -2.60 4.90 13.97
CA ALA A 110 -3.47 5.41 15.03
C ALA A 110 -2.65 5.86 16.23
N ALA A 111 -1.66 5.07 16.65
CA ALA A 111 -0.75 5.41 17.76
C ALA A 111 0.11 6.63 17.45
N ALA A 112 0.68 6.71 16.23
CA ALA A 112 1.58 7.80 15.84
C ALA A 112 0.85 9.13 15.62
N THR A 113 -0.38 9.10 15.13
CA THR A 113 -1.13 10.31 14.77
C THR A 113 -2.17 10.74 15.83
N GLY A 114 -2.59 9.81 16.69
CA GLY A 114 -3.72 10.01 17.59
C GLY A 114 -5.06 10.16 16.84
N MET A 115 -5.13 9.78 15.56
CA MET A 115 -6.31 9.86 14.70
C MET A 115 -6.93 8.48 14.53
N SER A 116 -8.22 8.42 14.13
CA SER A 116 -8.83 7.16 13.72
C SER A 116 -8.34 6.77 12.33
N VAL A 117 -8.10 5.48 12.12
CA VAL A 117 -7.60 4.92 10.86
C VAL A 117 -8.62 3.95 10.29
N ALA A 118 -9.09 4.21 9.07
CA ALA A 118 -9.96 3.30 8.34
C ALA A 118 -9.20 2.59 7.23
N LEU A 119 -9.57 1.32 7.00
CA LEU A 119 -9.17 0.53 5.86
C LEU A 119 -10.40 0.20 5.04
N ALA A 120 -10.35 0.49 3.76
CA ALA A 120 -11.42 0.17 2.84
C ALA A 120 -10.94 -0.71 1.68
N VAL A 121 -11.83 -1.54 1.16
CA VAL A 121 -11.65 -2.39 -0.02
C VAL A 121 -12.74 -2.08 -1.04
N GLN A 122 -12.52 -2.48 -2.30
CA GLN A 122 -13.59 -2.51 -3.28
C GLN A 122 -14.56 -3.64 -2.94
N GLY A 123 -15.79 -3.29 -2.60
CA GLY A 123 -16.89 -4.22 -2.39
C GLY A 123 -17.86 -4.25 -3.59
N PRO A 124 -18.82 -5.18 -3.59
CA PRO A 124 -19.82 -5.29 -4.67
C PRO A 124 -20.69 -4.05 -4.87
N LEU A 125 -20.86 -3.28 -3.80
CA LEU A 125 -21.67 -2.07 -3.78
C LEU A 125 -20.83 -0.77 -3.83
N GLY A 126 -19.53 -0.88 -4.05
CA GLY A 126 -18.57 0.22 -4.04
C GLY A 126 -17.55 0.12 -2.90
N PRO A 127 -16.68 1.12 -2.75
CA PRO A 127 -15.68 1.17 -1.70
C PRO A 127 -16.29 0.96 -0.32
N THR A 128 -15.82 -0.04 0.41
CA THR A 128 -16.41 -0.47 1.68
C THR A 128 -15.36 -0.49 2.78
N VAL A 129 -15.65 0.15 3.90
CA VAL A 129 -14.79 0.08 5.09
C VAL A 129 -14.87 -1.32 5.69
N VAL A 130 -13.72 -1.96 5.88
CA VAL A 130 -13.64 -3.32 6.45
C VAL A 130 -12.94 -3.35 7.81
N ARG A 131 -12.15 -2.33 8.13
CA ARG A 131 -11.46 -2.18 9.42
C ARG A 131 -11.49 -0.72 9.84
N LEU A 132 -11.60 -0.51 11.14
CA LEU A 132 -11.52 0.79 11.78
C LEU A 132 -10.73 0.64 13.07
N GLU A 133 -9.62 1.35 13.17
CA GLU A 133 -8.88 1.53 14.40
C GLU A 133 -9.28 2.91 14.97
N GLU A 134 -9.91 2.89 16.13
CA GLU A 134 -10.44 4.12 16.73
C GLU A 134 -9.32 4.91 17.41
N SER A 135 -9.40 6.23 17.28
CA SER A 135 -8.56 7.14 18.05
C SER A 135 -8.83 7.02 19.55
N THR A 136 -7.81 7.23 20.37
CA THR A 136 -7.95 7.42 21.83
C THR A 136 -8.75 8.67 22.21
N ARG A 137 -8.97 9.59 21.26
CA ARG A 137 -9.81 10.77 21.41
C ARG A 137 -11.21 10.44 20.89
N PRO A 138 -12.28 10.73 21.66
CA PRO A 138 -13.64 10.45 21.24
C PRO A 138 -13.95 11.18 19.92
N LEU A 139 -14.09 10.43 18.84
CA LEU A 139 -14.61 10.90 17.57
C LEU A 139 -16.05 10.36 17.46
N HIS A 140 -17.04 11.26 17.48
CA HIS A 140 -18.43 10.86 17.23
C HIS A 140 -18.68 10.67 15.73
N VAL A 141 -17.99 9.72 15.12
CA VAL A 141 -18.19 9.33 13.72
C VAL A 141 -18.88 7.98 13.67
N SER A 142 -20.03 7.93 13.03
CA SER A 142 -20.79 6.66 12.81
C SER A 142 -20.18 5.83 11.67
N LEU A 143 -18.84 5.83 11.52
CA LEU A 143 -18.18 4.97 10.56
C LEU A 143 -17.98 3.59 11.20
N ARG A 144 -18.42 2.54 10.50
CA ARG A 144 -18.32 1.16 10.98
C ARG A 144 -17.85 0.25 9.84
N PRO A 145 -17.19 -0.86 10.13
CA PRO A 145 -16.99 -1.92 9.14
C PRO A 145 -18.33 -2.29 8.48
N GLY A 146 -18.32 -2.43 7.16
CA GLY A 146 -19.51 -2.60 6.32
C GLY A 146 -20.08 -1.30 5.74
N THR A 147 -19.60 -0.11 6.15
CA THR A 147 -20.04 1.16 5.58
C THR A 147 -19.51 1.30 4.14
N VAL A 148 -20.45 1.49 3.19
CA VAL A 148 -20.13 1.78 1.79
C VAL A 148 -19.91 3.29 1.60
N MET A 149 -18.79 3.65 1.02
CA MET A 149 -18.35 5.03 0.87
C MET A 149 -18.79 5.61 -0.48
N SER A 150 -19.28 6.86 -0.45
CA SER A 150 -19.59 7.60 -1.68
C SER A 150 -18.31 7.87 -2.47
N ILE A 151 -18.32 7.54 -3.77
CA ILE A 151 -17.19 7.80 -4.66
C ILE A 151 -17.08 9.28 -5.06
N VAL A 152 -18.07 10.10 -4.71
CA VAL A 152 -18.09 11.55 -4.98
C VAL A 152 -17.74 12.35 -3.73
N ASN A 153 -18.37 12.02 -2.59
CA ASN A 153 -18.38 12.88 -1.40
C ASN A 153 -17.31 12.51 -0.36
N THR A 154 -16.66 11.33 -0.46
CA THR A 154 -15.65 10.90 0.50
C THR A 154 -14.26 10.79 -0.12
N ALA A 155 -13.21 11.10 0.65
CA ALA A 155 -11.84 10.95 0.20
C ALA A 155 -11.54 9.48 -0.15
N ILE A 156 -11.96 8.52 0.69
CA ILE A 156 -11.81 7.08 0.43
C ILE A 156 -12.41 6.69 -0.92
N GLY A 157 -13.65 7.11 -1.17
CA GLY A 157 -14.35 6.77 -2.42
C GLY A 157 -13.71 7.39 -3.64
N ARG A 158 -13.28 8.66 -3.57
CA ARG A 158 -12.61 9.33 -4.69
C ARG A 158 -11.22 8.74 -4.97
N VAL A 159 -10.50 8.28 -3.96
CA VAL A 159 -9.24 7.56 -4.17
C VAL A 159 -9.49 6.28 -4.98
N PHE A 160 -10.47 5.44 -4.64
CA PHE A 160 -10.81 4.30 -5.47
C PHE A 160 -11.25 4.72 -6.88
N ALA A 161 -12.15 5.70 -6.98
CA ALA A 161 -12.67 6.17 -8.26
C ALA A 161 -11.60 6.71 -9.21
N ALA A 162 -10.48 7.20 -8.67
CA ALA A 162 -9.35 7.68 -9.45
C ALA A 162 -8.66 6.56 -10.26
N TRP A 163 -8.75 5.30 -9.83
CA TRP A 163 -8.16 4.14 -10.52
C TRP A 163 -9.18 3.16 -11.07
N PHE A 164 -10.48 3.41 -10.93
CA PHE A 164 -11.49 2.58 -11.59
C PHE A 164 -11.51 2.82 -13.09
N ASP A 165 -11.82 1.75 -13.82
CA ASP A 165 -12.21 1.84 -15.23
C ASP A 165 -13.47 2.70 -15.38
N ASP A 166 -13.63 3.31 -16.54
CA ASP A 166 -14.72 4.25 -16.82
C ASP A 166 -16.10 3.60 -16.64
N ASP A 167 -16.26 2.35 -17.06
CA ASP A 167 -17.53 1.61 -16.94
C ASP A 167 -17.87 1.32 -15.47
N VAL A 168 -16.89 0.88 -14.68
CA VAL A 168 -17.06 0.64 -13.24
C VAL A 168 -17.41 1.94 -12.52
N ARG A 169 -16.69 3.01 -12.84
CA ARG A 169 -16.94 4.33 -12.27
C ARG A 169 -18.33 4.85 -12.62
N ALA A 170 -18.76 4.73 -13.89
CA ALA A 170 -20.08 5.15 -14.34
C ALA A 170 -21.21 4.38 -13.62
N ALA A 171 -21.07 3.06 -13.49
CA ALA A 171 -22.04 2.22 -12.78
C ALA A 171 -22.15 2.60 -11.29
N LEU A 172 -21.03 2.88 -10.63
CA LEU A 172 -21.03 3.31 -9.23
C LEU A 172 -21.56 4.73 -9.05
N LEU A 173 -21.30 5.65 -9.96
CA LEU A 173 -21.87 7.01 -9.96
C LEU A 173 -23.40 6.97 -10.03
N ALA A 174 -23.96 6.12 -10.89
CA ALA A 174 -25.40 5.93 -10.98
C ALA A 174 -26.02 5.43 -9.66
N GLN A 175 -25.33 4.54 -8.95
CA GLN A 175 -25.75 4.04 -7.64
C GLN A 175 -25.57 5.06 -6.51
N ASP A 176 -24.52 5.86 -6.55
CA ASP A 176 -24.20 6.88 -5.55
C ASP A 176 -25.32 7.93 -5.42
N GLY A 177 -25.86 8.35 -6.56
CA GLY A 177 -27.01 9.27 -6.63
C GLY A 177 -28.27 8.72 -5.94
N LEU A 178 -28.50 7.41 -5.96
CA LEU A 178 -29.62 6.76 -5.29
C LEU A 178 -29.44 6.67 -3.77
N ARG A 179 -28.19 6.57 -3.29
CA ARG A 179 -27.88 6.47 -1.86
C ARG A 179 -27.88 7.81 -1.14
N LEU A 180 -27.58 8.87 -1.89
CA LEU A 180 -27.57 10.25 -1.40
C LEU A 180 -28.94 10.92 -1.51
N ALA A 181 -30.05 10.18 -1.57
CA ALA A 181 -31.43 10.65 -1.73
C ALA A 181 -31.91 11.64 -0.64
N GLY A 182 -31.06 12.53 -0.19
CA GLY A 182 -31.29 13.70 0.63
C GLY A 182 -30.49 14.92 0.18
N ALA A 183 -29.53 14.75 -0.72
CA ALA A 183 -28.79 15.86 -1.34
C ALA A 183 -29.38 16.13 -2.72
N THR A 184 -30.08 17.24 -2.88
CA THR A 184 -30.55 17.74 -4.18
C THR A 184 -29.41 17.73 -5.19
N PRO A 185 -29.59 17.11 -6.40
CA PRO A 185 -28.62 17.24 -7.48
C PRO A 185 -28.46 18.73 -7.80
N SER A 186 -27.29 19.29 -7.60
CA SER A 186 -26.97 20.64 -8.01
C SER A 186 -27.20 20.75 -9.51
N ALA A 187 -27.96 21.74 -9.94
CA ALA A 187 -28.41 21.95 -11.31
C ALA A 187 -27.31 22.30 -12.36
N ASN A 188 -26.04 22.04 -12.05
CA ASN A 188 -24.90 22.31 -12.93
C ASN A 188 -24.06 21.03 -13.15
N THR A 189 -24.70 20.01 -13.71
CA THR A 189 -24.14 18.66 -13.92
C THR A 189 -22.86 18.67 -14.78
N ALA A 190 -22.73 19.55 -15.77
CA ALA A 190 -21.55 19.60 -16.64
C ALA A 190 -20.30 20.13 -15.93
N ASN A 191 -20.40 21.22 -15.16
CA ASN A 191 -19.28 21.77 -14.39
C ASN A 191 -18.92 20.91 -13.18
N ALA A 192 -19.90 20.28 -12.54
CA ALA A 192 -19.67 19.34 -11.45
C ALA A 192 -18.94 18.09 -11.95
N ASN A 193 -19.25 17.62 -13.16
CA ASN A 193 -18.57 16.47 -13.76
C ASN A 193 -17.13 16.81 -14.17
N SER A 194 -16.87 18.01 -14.73
CA SER A 194 -15.51 18.48 -15.04
C SER A 194 -14.65 18.59 -13.78
N ALA A 195 -15.15 19.24 -12.73
CA ALA A 195 -14.44 19.39 -11.46
C ALA A 195 -14.16 18.04 -10.77
N TYR A 196 -15.07 17.07 -10.90
CA TYR A 196 -14.86 15.72 -10.39
C TYR A 196 -13.73 15.00 -11.15
N VAL A 197 -13.74 15.04 -12.48
CA VAL A 197 -12.69 14.44 -13.32
C VAL A 197 -11.34 15.08 -13.05
N GLU A 198 -11.27 16.41 -12.96
CA GLU A 198 -10.05 17.13 -12.59
C GLU A 198 -9.55 16.71 -11.20
N ARG A 199 -10.46 16.53 -10.25
CA ARG A 199 -10.10 16.04 -8.91
C ARG A 199 -9.51 14.63 -8.95
N LEU A 200 -10.09 13.72 -9.73
CA LEU A 200 -9.55 12.36 -9.89
C LEU A 200 -8.15 12.38 -10.54
N ALA A 201 -7.93 13.24 -11.52
CA ALA A 201 -6.60 13.41 -12.12
C ALA A 201 -5.58 13.97 -11.12
N ALA A 202 -5.98 14.93 -10.29
CA ALA A 202 -5.14 15.44 -9.21
C ALA A 202 -4.80 14.36 -8.16
N ILE A 203 -5.75 13.50 -7.81
CA ILE A 203 -5.53 12.37 -6.90
C ILE A 203 -4.49 11.39 -7.46
N ARG A 204 -4.58 11.04 -8.75
CA ARG A 204 -3.58 10.17 -9.41
C ARG A 204 -2.18 10.80 -9.38
N ALA A 205 -2.07 12.09 -9.61
CA ALA A 205 -0.80 12.82 -9.62
C ALA A 205 -0.19 12.96 -8.20
N GLN A 206 -1.05 13.11 -7.20
CA GLN A 206 -0.62 13.36 -5.81
C GLN A 206 -0.46 12.10 -4.96
N GLY A 207 -1.12 11.00 -5.35
CA GLY A 207 -1.16 9.76 -4.56
C GLY A 207 -2.00 9.86 -3.28
N LEU A 208 -2.83 10.88 -3.13
CA LEU A 208 -3.71 11.06 -1.98
C LEU A 208 -4.91 11.95 -2.30
N ASP A 209 -5.93 11.86 -1.46
CA ASP A 209 -7.08 12.78 -1.45
C ASP A 209 -7.42 13.24 -0.04
N THR A 210 -8.07 14.40 0.05
CA THR A 210 -8.51 15.00 1.31
C THR A 210 -9.97 15.38 1.23
N ALA A 211 -10.69 15.22 2.35
CA ALA A 211 -12.04 15.74 2.53
C ALA A 211 -12.06 16.60 3.80
N LEU A 212 -12.28 17.91 3.62
CA LEU A 212 -12.31 18.88 4.70
C LEU A 212 -13.77 19.14 5.09
N ASP A 213 -14.13 18.91 6.35
CA ASP A 213 -15.49 19.11 6.86
C ASP A 213 -16.60 18.44 6.02
N LYS A 214 -16.24 17.35 5.33
CA LYS A 214 -17.15 16.60 4.45
C LYS A 214 -16.86 15.11 4.51
N PRO A 215 -17.87 14.26 4.37
CA PRO A 215 -19.32 14.55 4.35
C PRO A 215 -19.86 14.95 5.73
N ILE A 216 -19.07 14.84 6.79
CA ILE A 216 -19.46 15.11 8.18
C ILE A 216 -18.82 16.42 8.61
N PRO A 217 -19.60 17.48 8.94
CA PRO A 217 -19.07 18.72 9.47
C PRO A 217 -18.20 18.49 10.73
N GLY A 218 -17.08 19.20 10.81
CA GLY A 218 -16.12 19.07 11.92
C GLY A 218 -15.15 17.90 11.80
N ILE A 219 -15.28 17.06 10.76
CA ILE A 219 -14.40 15.91 10.52
C ILE A 219 -13.67 16.09 9.18
N SER A 220 -12.37 15.95 9.21
CA SER A 220 -11.53 15.92 8.01
C SER A 220 -10.86 14.56 7.85
N THR A 221 -10.64 14.18 6.60
CA THR A 221 -10.09 12.88 6.20
C THR A 221 -8.96 13.08 5.20
N VAL A 222 -7.87 12.31 5.35
CA VAL A 222 -6.83 12.13 4.35
C VAL A 222 -6.83 10.66 3.96
N ALA A 223 -6.82 10.33 2.66
CA ALA A 223 -6.87 8.96 2.17
C ALA A 223 -5.79 8.72 1.11
N ALA A 224 -5.15 7.56 1.15
CA ALA A 224 -4.11 7.14 0.22
C ALA A 224 -4.36 5.72 -0.32
N PRO A 225 -4.07 5.47 -1.61
CA PRO A 225 -4.20 4.16 -2.22
C PRO A 225 -3.06 3.22 -1.80
N VAL A 226 -3.38 1.93 -1.71
CA VAL A 226 -2.42 0.84 -1.62
C VAL A 226 -2.59 -0.02 -2.86
N PHE A 227 -1.49 -0.23 -3.58
CA PHE A 227 -1.48 -0.97 -4.84
C PHE A 227 -1.04 -2.42 -4.64
N ASP A 228 -1.57 -3.30 -5.46
CA ASP A 228 -1.08 -4.67 -5.58
C ASP A 228 -0.05 -4.83 -6.72
N HIS A 229 0.43 -6.05 -6.94
CA HIS A 229 1.42 -6.39 -7.97
C HIS A 229 0.95 -6.11 -9.42
N THR A 230 -0.36 -5.92 -9.63
CA THR A 230 -0.93 -5.56 -10.94
C THR A 230 -0.96 -4.04 -11.16
N GLY A 231 -0.65 -3.24 -10.13
CA GLY A 231 -0.83 -1.80 -10.14
C GLY A 231 -2.27 -1.34 -9.87
N SER A 232 -3.16 -2.27 -9.51
CA SER A 232 -4.53 -1.94 -9.11
C SER A 232 -4.61 -1.53 -7.64
N VAL A 233 -5.54 -0.64 -7.31
CA VAL A 233 -5.79 -0.25 -5.92
C VAL A 233 -6.54 -1.38 -5.21
N CYS A 234 -5.84 -2.11 -4.35
CA CYS A 234 -6.42 -3.21 -3.57
C CYS A 234 -6.99 -2.76 -2.22
N LEU A 235 -6.43 -1.72 -1.62
CA LEU A 235 -6.87 -1.12 -0.37
C LEU A 235 -6.80 0.41 -0.45
N VAL A 236 -7.58 1.09 0.40
CA VAL A 236 -7.39 2.50 0.71
C VAL A 236 -7.27 2.66 2.21
N LEU A 237 -6.18 3.29 2.65
CA LEU A 237 -6.00 3.74 4.02
C LEU A 237 -6.52 5.17 4.18
N ALA A 238 -7.15 5.48 5.31
CA ALA A 238 -7.60 6.83 5.60
C ALA A 238 -7.40 7.19 7.06
N LEU A 239 -6.82 8.37 7.30
CA LEU A 239 -6.78 9.03 8.61
C LEU A 239 -7.96 9.96 8.73
N MET A 240 -8.65 9.93 9.88
CA MET A 240 -9.80 10.78 10.18
C MET A 240 -9.64 11.40 11.55
N GLY A 241 -9.97 12.68 11.63
CA GLY A 241 -9.90 13.42 12.88
C GLY A 241 -10.72 14.71 12.85
N PRO A 242 -10.82 15.42 14.00
CA PRO A 242 -11.45 16.73 14.05
C PRO A 242 -10.71 17.70 13.12
N SER A 243 -11.45 18.50 12.34
CA SER A 243 -10.89 19.38 11.30
C SER A 243 -9.82 20.35 11.80
N GLY A 244 -9.87 20.76 13.06
CA GLY A 244 -8.85 21.63 13.66
C GLY A 244 -7.60 20.91 14.16
N HIS A 245 -7.54 19.57 14.10
CA HIS A 245 -6.45 18.77 14.67
C HIS A 245 -5.73 17.90 13.64
N ILE A 246 -6.32 17.68 12.47
CA ILE A 246 -5.71 16.93 11.38
C ILE A 246 -5.09 17.89 10.36
N ASP A 247 -3.78 17.76 10.14
CA ASP A 247 -3.13 18.43 9.02
C ASP A 247 -3.39 17.63 7.75
N THR A 248 -4.24 18.20 6.89
CA THR A 248 -4.64 17.59 5.61
C THR A 248 -3.79 18.07 4.43
N GLY A 249 -2.81 18.93 4.68
CA GLY A 249 -1.84 19.36 3.67
C GLY A 249 -1.05 18.16 3.14
N ARG A 250 -0.70 18.16 1.85
CA ARG A 250 0.07 17.07 1.24
C ARG A 250 1.42 16.83 1.94
N ASP A 251 2.06 17.90 2.36
CA ASP A 251 3.36 17.86 3.05
C ASP A 251 3.21 17.82 4.58
N GLY A 252 1.97 17.70 5.05
CA GLY A 252 1.64 17.58 6.46
C GLY A 252 2.09 16.26 7.07
N ALA A 253 2.31 16.25 8.37
CA ALA A 253 2.78 15.07 9.10
C ALA A 253 1.83 13.87 8.93
N CYS A 254 0.51 14.09 8.98
CA CYS A 254 -0.50 13.03 8.79
C CYS A 254 -0.45 12.43 7.39
N ALA A 255 -0.37 13.28 6.35
CA ALA A 255 -0.29 12.83 4.96
C ALA A 255 1.00 12.05 4.71
N SER A 256 2.14 12.54 5.20
CA SER A 256 3.44 11.89 5.05
C SER A 256 3.47 10.50 5.71
N LEU A 257 2.95 10.35 6.93
CA LEU A 257 2.87 9.07 7.63
C LEU A 257 1.94 8.10 6.92
N LEU A 258 0.78 8.57 6.43
CA LEU A 258 -0.19 7.76 5.71
C LEU A 258 0.39 7.27 4.38
N MET A 259 1.00 8.14 3.59
CA MET A 259 1.64 7.79 2.32
C MET A 259 2.78 6.79 2.51
N ALA A 260 3.62 6.98 3.53
CA ALA A 260 4.70 6.04 3.84
C ALA A 260 4.16 4.64 4.22
N ALA A 261 3.06 4.56 4.98
CA ALA A 261 2.40 3.31 5.31
C ALA A 261 1.78 2.64 4.07
N ALA A 262 1.09 3.41 3.23
CA ALA A 262 0.51 2.92 1.97
C ALA A 262 1.59 2.39 1.01
N GLU A 263 2.74 3.06 0.93
CA GLU A 263 3.88 2.63 0.12
C GLU A 263 4.51 1.33 0.66
N ARG A 264 4.68 1.20 1.99
CA ARG A 264 5.19 -0.05 2.59
C ARG A 264 4.27 -1.24 2.29
N LEU A 265 2.96 -1.06 2.42
CA LEU A 265 1.98 -2.09 2.08
C LEU A 265 1.99 -2.40 0.59
N SER A 266 2.03 -1.40 -0.28
CA SER A 266 2.09 -1.60 -1.73
C SER A 266 3.32 -2.43 -2.13
N ARG A 267 4.50 -2.10 -1.60
CA ARG A 267 5.72 -2.91 -1.80
C ARG A 267 5.55 -4.35 -1.28
N ARG A 268 4.93 -4.52 -0.12
CA ARG A 268 4.64 -5.85 0.44
C ARG A 268 3.69 -6.66 -0.43
N PHE A 269 2.80 -6.00 -1.17
CA PHE A 269 1.87 -6.62 -2.13
C PHE A 269 2.45 -6.76 -3.54
N GLY A 270 3.75 -6.52 -3.70
CA GLY A 270 4.49 -6.71 -4.94
C GLY A 270 4.39 -5.54 -5.92
N TYR A 271 3.87 -4.38 -5.49
CA TYR A 271 3.85 -3.21 -6.34
C TYR A 271 5.26 -2.65 -6.57
N VAL A 272 5.62 -2.47 -7.83
CA VAL A 272 6.86 -1.81 -8.26
C VAL A 272 6.49 -0.53 -9.00
N ALA A 273 6.85 0.61 -8.44
CA ALA A 273 6.58 1.91 -9.07
C ALA A 273 7.33 1.99 -10.40
N GLY A 274 6.60 2.30 -11.49
CA GLY A 274 7.19 2.41 -12.83
C GLY A 274 7.15 1.14 -13.67
N ALA A 275 6.80 -0.02 -13.12
CA ALA A 275 6.40 -1.18 -13.91
C ALA A 275 4.97 -0.89 -14.42
N ALA A 276 4.87 -0.36 -15.64
CA ALA A 276 3.58 -0.27 -16.31
C ALA A 276 3.00 -1.68 -16.40
N ALA A 277 1.75 -1.85 -15.96
CA ALA A 277 1.01 -3.08 -16.20
C ALA A 277 1.08 -3.36 -17.71
N ALA A 278 1.85 -4.36 -18.12
CA ALA A 278 1.78 -4.87 -19.48
C ALA A 278 0.34 -5.40 -19.65
N PRO A 279 -0.42 -4.97 -20.65
CA PRO A 279 -1.74 -5.55 -20.89
C PRO A 279 -1.57 -7.03 -21.16
N LEU A 280 -2.33 -7.85 -20.41
CA LEU A 280 -2.47 -9.28 -20.64
C LEU A 280 -3.10 -9.55 -22.00
#